data_4e4cfe89c7fde0daf5409a4848bfc944
#
_entry.id   4e4cfe89c7fde0daf5409a4848bfc944
#
_cell.length_a   1.000
_cell.length_b   1.000
_cell.length_c   1.000
_cell.angle_alpha   90.00
_cell.angle_beta   90.00
_cell.angle_gamma   90.00
#
_symmetry.space_group_name_H-M   'P 1'
#
loop_
_entity.id
_entity.type
_entity.pdbx_description
1 polymer ?
#
loop_
_entity_poly.entity_id
_entity_poly.type
_entity_poly.pdbx_seq_one_letter_code
_entity_poly.pdbx_strand_id
1 'polypeptide(L)'
;MTRFTFIKTLIVSTLLKGNAYAYIERDGEGNAVALHYIPSDLVTIIPPKTLQDNVAYSVTGLSNVIEACNMIHILNFSYDGITGISTLAHARNTLSLAADSEAHANGFFKGGANLAGNLTVQSTLTTKQ
;
A
#
# COMPACT_ATOMS: atom_id res chain seq x y z
N MET A 1 9.60 20.47 -12.05
CA MET A 1 9.37 20.15 -10.60
C MET A 1 10.60 20.57 -9.80
N THR A 2 10.43 21.18 -8.60
CA THR A 2 11.57 21.51 -7.74
C THR A 2 12.15 20.25 -7.11
N ARG A 3 13.45 20.27 -6.71
CA ARG A 3 14.09 19.11 -6.05
C ARG A 3 13.33 18.66 -4.78
N PHE A 4 12.89 19.63 -4.01
CA PHE A 4 12.12 19.35 -2.77
C PHE A 4 10.79 18.65 -3.09
N THR A 5 10.04 19.16 -4.06
CA THR A 5 8.75 18.58 -4.48
C THR A 5 8.95 17.17 -5.03
N PHE A 6 10.02 16.94 -5.80
CA PHE A 6 10.34 15.63 -6.35
C PHE A 6 10.58 14.59 -5.24
N ILE A 7 11.45 14.90 -4.29
CA ILE A 7 11.74 14.00 -3.15
C ILE A 7 10.49 13.77 -2.30
N LYS A 8 9.73 14.84 -2.00
CA LYS A 8 8.47 14.73 -1.26
C LYS A 8 7.48 13.80 -1.97
N THR A 9 7.34 13.92 -3.28
CA THR A 9 6.42 13.07 -4.06
C THR A 9 6.86 11.60 -4.03
N LEU A 10 8.16 11.31 -4.14
CA LEU A 10 8.69 9.95 -4.02
C LEU A 10 8.39 9.36 -2.64
N ILE A 11 8.64 10.10 -1.56
CA ILE A 11 8.39 9.64 -0.19
C ILE A 11 6.89 9.37 0.01
N VAL A 12 6.03 10.30 -0.39
CA VAL A 12 4.57 10.14 -0.27
C VAL A 12 4.08 8.94 -1.08
N SER A 13 4.57 8.75 -2.31
CA SER A 13 4.23 7.59 -3.13
C SER A 13 4.67 6.28 -2.48
N THR A 14 5.89 6.23 -1.95
CA THR A 14 6.40 5.05 -1.23
C THR A 14 5.53 4.69 -0.03
N LEU A 15 5.15 5.66 0.80
CA LEU A 15 4.33 5.42 2.00
C LEU A 15 2.89 5.01 1.66
N LEU A 16 2.26 5.69 0.69
CA LEU A 16 0.86 5.45 0.35
C LEU A 16 0.66 4.24 -0.57
N LYS A 17 1.54 4.06 -1.56
CA LYS A 17 1.40 3.02 -2.59
C LYS A 17 2.35 1.83 -2.37
N GLY A 18 3.33 1.98 -1.48
CA GLY A 18 4.37 0.97 -1.23
C GLY A 18 5.56 1.07 -2.17
N ASN A 19 5.41 1.78 -3.29
CA ASN A 19 6.44 1.89 -4.33
C ASN A 19 6.50 3.32 -4.85
N ALA A 20 7.69 3.77 -5.23
CA ALA A 20 7.88 5.00 -5.98
C ALA A 20 8.90 4.78 -7.08
N TYR A 21 8.67 5.42 -8.22
CA TYR A 21 9.45 5.24 -9.42
C TYR A 21 9.93 6.57 -9.98
N ALA A 22 11.20 6.58 -10.43
CA ALA A 22 11.72 7.69 -11.19
C ALA A 22 12.54 7.16 -12.37
N TYR A 23 12.23 7.61 -13.56
CA TYR A 23 12.98 7.30 -14.78
C TYR A 23 14.22 8.16 -14.86
N ILE A 24 15.36 7.55 -15.21
CA ILE A 24 16.62 8.22 -15.43
C ILE A 24 16.76 8.48 -16.93
N GLU A 25 16.67 9.74 -17.32
CA GLU A 25 16.98 10.17 -18.67
C GLU A 25 18.51 10.30 -18.81
N ARG A 26 19.07 9.64 -19.83
CA ARG A 26 20.53 9.66 -20.11
C ARG A 26 20.83 10.31 -21.45
N ASP A 27 21.99 10.90 -21.53
CA ASP A 27 22.54 11.40 -22.80
C ASP A 27 23.17 10.26 -23.65
N GLY A 28 23.66 10.60 -24.84
CA GLY A 28 24.34 9.63 -25.73
C GLY A 28 25.63 9.04 -25.17
N GLU A 29 26.19 9.61 -24.11
CA GLU A 29 27.37 9.13 -23.41
C GLU A 29 27.04 8.28 -22.18
N GLY A 30 25.75 8.14 -21.86
CA GLY A 30 25.27 7.36 -20.73
C GLY A 30 25.18 8.11 -19.40
N ASN A 31 25.46 9.42 -19.37
CA ASN A 31 25.36 10.23 -18.16
C ASN A 31 23.90 10.57 -17.86
N ALA A 32 23.54 10.60 -16.57
CA ALA A 32 22.19 10.98 -16.16
C ALA A 32 21.98 12.51 -16.33
N VAL A 33 21.02 12.89 -17.14
CA VAL A 33 20.69 14.29 -17.46
C VAL A 33 19.49 14.77 -16.62
N ALA A 34 18.45 13.93 -16.48
CA ALA A 34 17.26 14.28 -15.76
C ALA A 34 16.61 13.08 -15.07
N LEU A 35 15.80 13.37 -14.04
CA LEU A 35 14.98 12.40 -13.34
C LEU A 35 13.51 12.76 -13.50
N HIS A 36 12.71 11.80 -13.97
CA HIS A 36 11.28 11.97 -14.19
C HIS A 36 10.49 11.06 -13.23
N TYR A 37 9.68 11.66 -12.37
CA TYR A 37 8.77 10.91 -11.52
C TYR A 37 7.70 10.20 -12.37
N ILE A 38 7.49 8.92 -12.11
CA ILE A 38 6.40 8.14 -12.72
C ILE A 38 5.44 7.68 -11.60
N PRO A 39 4.14 7.97 -11.73
CA PRO A 39 3.14 7.47 -10.79
C PRO A 39 3.14 5.95 -10.71
N SER A 40 3.08 5.40 -9.49
CA SER A 40 3.13 3.95 -9.27
C SER A 40 2.01 3.18 -9.95
N ASP A 41 0.86 3.81 -10.16
CA ASP A 41 -0.30 3.20 -10.82
C ASP A 41 -0.07 2.95 -12.32
N LEU A 42 0.92 3.62 -12.93
CA LEU A 42 1.28 3.46 -14.34
C LEU A 42 2.41 2.46 -14.57
N VAL A 43 3.05 1.98 -13.51
CA VAL A 43 4.21 1.09 -13.60
C VAL A 43 3.81 -0.33 -13.26
N THR A 44 4.11 -1.26 -14.15
CA THR A 44 4.00 -2.70 -13.91
C THR A 44 5.40 -3.29 -13.83
N ILE A 45 5.69 -3.96 -12.73
CA ILE A 45 6.96 -4.64 -12.51
C ILE A 45 6.93 -5.97 -13.26
N ILE A 46 7.97 -6.22 -14.05
CA ILE A 46 8.19 -7.49 -14.73
C ILE A 46 9.27 -8.23 -13.93
N PRO A 47 8.90 -9.29 -13.18
CA PRO A 47 9.87 -10.04 -12.38
C PRO A 47 10.89 -10.75 -13.29
N PRO A 48 12.11 -10.98 -12.79
CA PRO A 48 13.13 -11.74 -13.52
C PRO A 48 12.65 -13.18 -13.75
N LYS A 49 12.90 -13.72 -14.94
CA LYS A 49 12.55 -15.11 -15.27
C LYS A 49 13.65 -16.09 -14.86
N THR A 50 14.89 -15.63 -14.81
CA THR A 50 16.06 -16.41 -14.40
C THR A 50 16.86 -15.65 -13.35
N LEU A 51 17.73 -16.35 -12.62
CA LEU A 51 18.60 -15.75 -11.58
C LEU A 51 19.59 -14.71 -12.14
N GLN A 52 19.81 -14.70 -13.46
CA GLN A 52 20.72 -13.77 -14.14
C GLN A 52 19.98 -12.56 -14.72
N ASP A 53 18.64 -12.62 -14.80
CA ASP A 53 17.83 -11.53 -15.33
C ASP A 53 17.64 -10.44 -14.27
N ASN A 54 17.57 -9.20 -14.72
CA ASN A 54 17.21 -8.08 -13.89
C ASN A 54 15.70 -7.82 -13.95
N VAL A 55 15.19 -7.14 -12.92
CA VAL A 55 13.82 -6.62 -12.95
C VAL A 55 13.68 -5.61 -14.08
N ALA A 56 12.57 -5.66 -14.79
CA ALA A 56 12.23 -4.70 -15.82
C ALA A 56 10.88 -4.03 -15.50
N TYR A 57 10.62 -2.89 -16.10
CA TYR A 57 9.44 -2.08 -15.82
C TYR A 57 8.70 -1.76 -17.11
N SER A 58 7.40 -2.03 -17.12
CA SER A 58 6.50 -1.57 -18.18
C SER A 58 5.72 -0.37 -17.66
N VAL A 59 5.70 0.71 -18.45
CA VAL A 59 4.97 1.94 -18.09
C VAL A 59 3.81 2.11 -19.05
N THR A 60 2.61 2.27 -18.53
CA THR A 60 1.41 2.51 -19.32
C THR A 60 1.57 3.78 -20.15
N GLY A 61 1.44 3.66 -21.46
CA GLY A 61 1.63 4.77 -22.41
C GLY A 61 3.03 4.81 -23.05
N LEU A 62 3.97 3.96 -22.63
CA LEU A 62 5.25 3.76 -23.29
C LEU A 62 5.28 2.36 -23.91
N SER A 63 5.68 2.27 -25.18
CA SER A 63 5.76 0.98 -25.90
C SER A 63 6.98 0.15 -25.50
N ASN A 64 7.97 0.78 -24.86
CA ASN A 64 9.24 0.14 -24.52
C ASN A 64 9.28 -0.24 -23.03
N VAL A 65 9.86 -1.40 -22.77
CA VAL A 65 10.20 -1.87 -21.43
C VAL A 65 11.44 -1.10 -20.97
N ILE A 66 11.39 -0.61 -19.73
CA ILE A 66 12.50 0.11 -19.10
C ILE A 66 13.31 -0.87 -18.27
N GLU A 67 14.59 -0.91 -18.50
CA GLU A 67 15.53 -1.74 -17.73
C GLU A 67 15.81 -1.16 -16.35
N ALA A 68 16.19 -2.01 -15.40
CA ALA A 68 16.49 -1.61 -14.01
C ALA A 68 17.56 -0.50 -13.91
N CYS A 69 18.55 -0.47 -14.81
CA CYS A 69 19.60 0.54 -14.81
C CYS A 69 19.10 1.97 -15.11
N ASN A 70 17.92 2.08 -15.73
CA ASN A 70 17.30 3.36 -16.08
C ASN A 70 16.07 3.71 -15.21
N MET A 71 15.85 2.93 -14.14
CA MET A 71 14.75 3.16 -13.22
C MET A 71 15.25 3.22 -11.77
N ILE A 72 14.95 4.30 -11.08
CA ILE A 72 15.05 4.34 -9.61
C ILE A 72 13.73 3.80 -9.08
N HIS A 73 13.80 2.66 -8.38
CA HIS A 73 12.67 2.07 -7.69
C HIS A 73 12.91 2.13 -6.19
N ILE A 74 12.06 2.86 -5.48
CA ILE A 74 12.09 2.98 -4.02
C ILE A 74 10.98 2.12 -3.46
N LEU A 75 11.37 1.10 -2.71
CA LEU A 75 10.48 0.15 -2.05
C LEU A 75 10.19 0.61 -0.63
N ASN A 76 8.96 0.46 -0.19
CA ASN A 76 8.60 0.40 1.22
C ASN A 76 8.91 -1.01 1.75
N PHE A 77 8.28 -1.42 2.85
CA PHE A 77 8.40 -2.78 3.33
C PHE A 77 8.04 -3.79 2.22
N SER A 78 8.87 -4.79 2.04
CA SER A 78 8.72 -5.80 0.98
C SER A 78 9.02 -7.20 1.53
N TYR A 79 8.27 -8.21 1.10
CA TYR A 79 8.54 -9.62 1.43
C TYR A 79 9.42 -10.29 0.39
N ASP A 80 9.33 -9.85 -0.87
CA ASP A 80 10.01 -10.46 -2.02
C ASP A 80 11.23 -9.66 -2.51
N GLY A 81 11.45 -8.44 -1.97
CA GLY A 81 12.48 -7.52 -2.41
C GLY A 81 12.22 -6.88 -3.78
N ILE A 82 11.08 -7.18 -4.41
CA ILE A 82 10.72 -6.70 -5.76
C ILE A 82 9.56 -5.72 -5.69
N THR A 83 8.56 -6.01 -4.84
CA THR A 83 7.35 -5.20 -4.72
C THR A 83 7.18 -4.69 -3.30
N GLY A 84 7.06 -3.37 -3.15
CA GLY A 84 6.79 -2.74 -1.86
C GLY A 84 5.32 -2.80 -1.49
N ILE A 85 5.03 -3.00 -0.20
CA ILE A 85 3.69 -3.05 0.35
C ILE A 85 3.29 -1.66 0.86
N SER A 86 2.10 -1.21 0.49
CA SER A 86 1.52 0.03 1.03
C SER A 86 1.30 -0.11 2.53
N THR A 87 1.86 0.81 3.31
CA THR A 87 1.63 0.89 4.76
C THR A 87 0.14 1.04 5.06
N LEU A 88 -0.56 1.84 4.27
CA LEU A 88 -1.99 2.08 4.43
C LEU A 88 -2.83 0.83 4.13
N ALA A 89 -2.47 0.09 3.07
CA ALA A 89 -3.15 -1.16 2.73
C ALA A 89 -2.93 -2.23 3.80
N HIS A 90 -1.72 -2.31 4.36
CA HIS A 90 -1.40 -3.24 5.44
C HIS A 90 -2.15 -2.90 6.73
N ALA A 91 -2.25 -1.62 7.08
CA ALA A 91 -2.96 -1.16 8.27
C ALA A 91 -4.49 -1.10 8.13
N ARG A 92 -5.02 -1.26 6.92
CA ARG A 92 -6.45 -1.08 6.61
C ARG A 92 -7.37 -1.88 7.53
N ASN A 93 -7.08 -3.16 7.75
CA ASN A 93 -7.91 -4.03 8.58
C ASN A 93 -7.91 -3.59 10.04
N THR A 94 -6.76 -3.19 10.57
CA THR A 94 -6.63 -2.68 11.95
C THR A 94 -7.38 -1.36 12.11
N LEU A 95 -7.26 -0.46 11.13
CA LEU A 95 -7.96 0.83 11.14
C LEU A 95 -9.47 0.66 11.02
N SER A 96 -9.95 -0.26 10.17
CA SER A 96 -11.36 -0.58 10.04
C SER A 96 -11.93 -1.13 11.35
N LEU A 97 -11.25 -2.10 11.96
CA LEU A 97 -11.65 -2.67 13.25
C LEU A 97 -11.71 -1.61 14.36
N ALA A 98 -10.75 -0.70 14.41
CA ALA A 98 -10.73 0.39 15.38
C ALA A 98 -11.94 1.32 15.19
N ALA A 99 -12.21 1.73 13.93
CA ALA A 99 -13.35 2.59 13.60
C ALA A 99 -14.71 1.93 13.93
N ASP A 100 -14.87 0.64 13.60
CA ASP A 100 -16.07 -0.13 13.90
C ASP A 100 -16.27 -0.30 15.42
N SER A 101 -15.18 -0.51 16.17
CA SER A 101 -15.23 -0.60 17.64
C SER A 101 -15.63 0.72 18.28
N GLU A 102 -15.10 1.85 17.79
CA GLU A 102 -15.51 3.17 18.25
C GLU A 102 -16.99 3.46 17.93
N ALA A 103 -17.43 3.12 16.72
CA ALA A 103 -18.82 3.29 16.31
C ALA A 103 -19.78 2.46 17.20
N HIS A 104 -19.40 1.21 17.51
CA HIS A 104 -20.16 0.34 18.41
C HIS A 104 -20.21 0.89 19.83
N ALA A 105 -19.07 1.29 20.39
CA ALA A 105 -19.00 1.89 21.72
C ALA A 105 -19.83 3.17 21.82
N ASN A 106 -19.75 4.05 20.83
CA ASN A 106 -20.55 5.27 20.76
C ASN A 106 -22.05 4.97 20.66
N GLY A 107 -22.46 3.97 19.89
CA GLY A 107 -23.83 3.49 19.81
C GLY A 107 -24.36 2.98 21.15
N PHE A 108 -23.55 2.17 21.82
CA PHE A 108 -23.88 1.61 23.14
C PHE A 108 -24.04 2.70 24.21
N PHE A 109 -23.11 3.64 24.29
CA PHE A 109 -23.20 4.76 25.24
C PHE A 109 -24.33 5.72 24.94
N LYS A 110 -24.60 6.02 23.66
CA LYS A 110 -25.75 6.85 23.24
C LYS A 110 -27.11 6.21 23.58
N GLY A 111 -27.18 4.87 23.55
CA GLY A 111 -28.36 4.10 23.97
C GLY A 111 -28.48 3.97 25.48
N GLY A 112 -27.67 4.67 26.29
CA GLY A 112 -27.73 4.64 27.75
C GLY A 112 -27.19 3.34 28.35
N ALA A 113 -26.40 2.57 27.61
CA ALA A 113 -25.79 1.28 28.03
C ALA A 113 -26.86 0.26 28.51
N ASN A 114 -28.12 0.40 28.08
CA ASN A 114 -29.19 -0.50 28.47
C ASN A 114 -29.11 -1.84 27.73
N LEU A 115 -28.98 -2.91 28.48
CA LEU A 115 -29.18 -4.27 27.98
C LEU A 115 -30.66 -4.47 27.67
N ALA A 116 -31.01 -4.64 26.40
CA ALA A 116 -32.39 -4.70 25.90
C ALA A 116 -33.11 -6.04 26.16
N GLY A 117 -32.72 -6.81 27.17
CA GLY A 117 -33.42 -8.04 27.47
C GLY A 117 -33.08 -8.64 28.83
N ASN A 118 -34.08 -9.08 29.57
CA ASN A 118 -33.99 -9.88 30.77
C ASN A 118 -34.75 -11.20 30.55
N LEU A 119 -34.08 -12.33 30.62
CA LEU A 119 -34.70 -13.64 30.51
C LEU A 119 -35.05 -14.14 31.93
N THR A 120 -36.32 -14.10 32.29
CA THR A 120 -36.81 -14.63 33.58
C THR A 120 -37.52 -15.94 33.35
N VAL A 121 -37.05 -17.00 34.01
CA VAL A 121 -37.65 -18.34 33.94
C VAL A 121 -38.34 -18.62 35.29
N GLN A 122 -39.62 -19.01 35.23
CA GLN A 122 -40.42 -19.29 36.43
C GLN A 122 -40.17 -20.67 37.06
N SER A 123 -39.37 -21.49 36.42
CA SER A 123 -39.04 -22.85 36.93
C SER A 123 -37.55 -23.15 36.83
N THR A 124 -37.06 -24.03 37.70
CA THR A 124 -35.69 -24.55 37.65
C THR A 124 -35.50 -25.37 36.36
N LEU A 125 -34.54 -24.97 35.52
CA LEU A 125 -34.18 -25.71 34.33
C LEU A 125 -33.48 -27.02 34.75
N THR A 126 -34.07 -28.16 34.38
CA THR A 126 -33.47 -29.48 34.54
C THR A 126 -32.59 -29.79 33.34
N THR A 127 -31.49 -30.55 33.56
CA THR A 127 -30.42 -30.88 32.59
C THR A 127 -30.89 -31.58 31.31
N LYS A 128 -32.18 -31.74 31.08
CA LYS A 128 -32.79 -32.43 29.92
C LYS A 128 -33.74 -31.56 29.06
N GLN A 129 -33.65 -30.23 29.16
CA GLN A 129 -34.37 -29.32 28.27
C GLN A 129 -33.43 -28.37 27.57
#